data_60925e96b5040a712c05621d0da786dc
#
_entry.id   60925e96b5040a712c05621d0da786dc
#
_cell.length_a   1.000
_cell.length_b   1.000
_cell.length_c   1.000
_cell.angle_alpha   90.00
_cell.angle_beta   90.00
_cell.angle_gamma   90.00
#
_symmetry.space_group_name_H-M   'P 1'
#
loop_
_entity.id
_entity.type
_entity.pdbx_description
1 polymer ?
#
loop_
_entity_poly.entity_id
_entity_poly.type
_entity_poly.pdbx_seq_one_letter_code
_entity_poly.pdbx_strand_id
1 'polypeptide(L)'
;MLDVGRRVYFRNTRTADEVPGFSKDYKGGYNHYQFVMRGKISASGNVMSLVDSDVETTTIPSEYCFYGLFEDCTSLISAPELSADVLKGNCYKNMFKRCTSLVKAPELPATRLAESCYESMFSMCTSLSEAPALPATTMVEDCYNQMFYECTGLKSAPALPAEKLAEYCYSGMFKSCTNLNLVKASFTEWMDYATDNWLDGVAKEGTFICPDALDKATTGTGNIPEGWTAAFEVKANGKPETHDYYTTFHSGKNAYQVPGDMTAYTAVAHGSILLLTPVANGIIPAGEAVVLKCAQSMCYLPYTTGTATKSSNNALKGTDKSATLGANDYALSLGQEGVGFYLWNGKPIGANKAYLPLGGIAPATTKALGIEFED
;
A
#
# COMPACT_ATOMS: atom_id res chain seq x y z
N MET A 1 -0.28 -44.52 0.91
CA MET A 1 -1.33 -43.52 0.58
C MET A 1 -2.09 -43.24 1.88
N LEU A 2 -2.23 -41.99 2.31
CA LEU A 2 -3.02 -41.69 3.52
C LEU A 2 -4.50 -41.62 3.13
N ASP A 3 -5.38 -42.21 3.96
CA ASP A 3 -6.81 -42.13 3.75
C ASP A 3 -7.33 -40.69 3.98
N VAL A 4 -8.45 -40.35 3.34
CA VAL A 4 -9.12 -39.05 3.53
C VAL A 4 -9.40 -38.83 5.03
N GLY A 5 -9.00 -37.63 5.54
CA GLY A 5 -9.20 -37.24 6.93
C GLY A 5 -8.09 -37.65 7.92
N ARG A 6 -7.05 -38.32 7.47
CA ARG A 6 -5.87 -38.59 8.32
C ARG A 6 -4.94 -37.38 8.38
N ARG A 7 -4.33 -37.16 9.56
CA ARG A 7 -3.33 -36.14 9.83
C ARG A 7 -1.94 -36.75 9.92
N VAL A 8 -0.95 -36.10 9.33
CA VAL A 8 0.47 -36.41 9.50
C VAL A 8 1.10 -35.22 10.18
N TYR A 9 1.87 -35.47 11.22
CA TYR A 9 2.58 -34.44 11.95
C TYR A 9 4.06 -34.51 11.60
N PHE A 10 4.60 -33.37 11.20
CA PHE A 10 6.03 -33.17 10.98
C PHE A 10 6.52 -32.23 12.07
N ARG A 11 7.57 -32.60 12.76
CA ARG A 11 8.28 -31.72 13.69
C ARG A 11 9.75 -32.10 13.72
N ASN A 12 10.59 -31.17 14.11
CA ASN A 12 11.98 -31.49 14.40
C ASN A 12 12.05 -32.32 15.67
N THR A 13 12.79 -33.43 15.63
CA THR A 13 13.05 -34.30 16.78
C THR A 13 14.49 -34.15 17.26
N ARG A 14 15.29 -33.27 16.67
CA ARG A 14 16.69 -33.03 17.03
C ARG A 14 16.80 -31.83 17.98
N THR A 15 17.84 -31.84 18.79
CA THR A 15 18.16 -30.72 19.70
C THR A 15 18.68 -29.52 18.91
N ALA A 16 18.53 -28.32 19.46
CA ALA A 16 18.91 -27.05 18.82
C ALA A 16 20.36 -26.99 18.31
N ASP A 17 21.25 -27.78 18.90
CA ASP A 17 22.68 -27.83 18.54
C ASP A 17 22.97 -28.67 17.28
N GLU A 18 21.99 -29.42 16.76
CA GLU A 18 22.21 -30.41 15.68
C GLU A 18 21.66 -29.98 14.32
N VAL A 19 20.97 -28.82 14.20
CA VAL A 19 20.26 -28.47 12.96
C VAL A 19 20.52 -27.05 12.52
N PRO A 20 21.39 -26.85 11.54
CA PRO A 20 21.28 -25.69 10.68
C PRO A 20 20.17 -25.98 9.66
N GLY A 21 18.99 -25.37 9.85
CA GLY A 21 17.92 -25.23 8.87
C GLY A 21 17.49 -26.47 8.07
N PHE A 22 16.29 -26.39 7.49
CA PHE A 22 15.77 -27.38 6.54
C PHE A 22 16.56 -27.42 5.22
N SER A 23 17.39 -26.42 4.92
CA SER A 23 18.37 -26.44 3.84
C SER A 23 19.78 -26.50 4.41
N LYS A 24 20.53 -27.55 4.12
CA LYS A 24 21.97 -27.59 4.33
C LYS A 24 22.67 -26.86 3.18
N ASP A 25 23.53 -25.90 3.56
CA ASP A 25 24.63 -25.34 2.77
C ASP A 25 24.45 -25.30 1.24
N TYR A 26 24.02 -24.16 0.74
CA TYR A 26 24.14 -23.83 -0.68
C TYR A 26 25.61 -23.59 -1.05
N LYS A 27 26.40 -24.65 -1.08
CA LYS A 27 27.67 -24.68 -1.80
C LYS A 27 27.55 -25.65 -2.96
N GLY A 28 26.78 -25.23 -4.00
CA GLY A 28 26.86 -25.83 -5.33
C GLY A 28 26.01 -27.07 -5.60
N GLY A 29 24.92 -27.31 -4.86
CA GLY A 29 23.99 -28.40 -5.17
C GLY A 29 22.62 -28.16 -4.53
N TYR A 30 21.54 -28.34 -5.29
CA TYR A 30 20.14 -28.16 -4.87
C TYR A 30 19.67 -29.20 -3.85
N ASN A 31 20.16 -29.17 -2.63
CA ASN A 31 19.68 -30.02 -1.55
C ASN A 31 18.76 -29.23 -0.63
N HIS A 32 17.53 -28.99 -1.07
CA HIS A 32 16.46 -28.49 -0.22
C HIS A 32 15.43 -29.59 0.03
N TYR A 33 14.76 -29.55 1.18
CA TYR A 33 13.65 -30.43 1.45
C TYR A 33 12.39 -29.88 0.85
N GLN A 34 11.69 -30.69 0.07
CA GLN A 34 10.44 -30.33 -0.59
C GLN A 34 9.37 -31.35 -0.23
N PHE A 35 8.16 -30.87 0.08
CA PHE A 35 7.01 -31.74 0.20
C PHE A 35 6.48 -32.10 -1.20
N VAL A 36 6.21 -33.37 -1.42
CA VAL A 36 5.50 -33.86 -2.61
C VAL A 36 4.12 -34.28 -2.21
N MET A 37 3.10 -33.50 -2.62
CA MET A 37 1.71 -33.72 -2.21
C MET A 37 0.88 -34.24 -3.39
N ARG A 38 0.06 -35.28 -3.13
CA ARG A 38 -0.90 -35.83 -4.09
C ARG A 38 -2.29 -35.84 -3.47
N GLY A 39 -3.29 -35.30 -4.20
CA GLY A 39 -4.64 -35.08 -3.68
C GLY A 39 -4.77 -33.76 -2.90
N LYS A 40 -6.01 -33.35 -2.57
CA LYS A 40 -6.26 -32.10 -1.83
C LYS A 40 -5.74 -32.21 -0.39
N ILE A 41 -4.81 -31.35 -0.04
CA ILE A 41 -4.12 -31.36 1.26
C ILE A 41 -4.15 -29.96 1.86
N SER A 42 -4.44 -29.88 3.16
CA SER A 42 -4.26 -28.68 3.98
C SER A 42 -3.01 -28.85 4.83
N ALA A 43 -2.10 -27.89 4.77
CA ALA A 43 -1.05 -27.74 5.77
C ALA A 43 -1.55 -26.81 6.88
N SER A 44 -1.17 -27.09 8.13
CA SER A 44 -1.54 -26.29 9.30
C SER A 44 -0.47 -26.39 10.38
N GLY A 45 -0.54 -25.51 11.38
CA GLY A 45 0.49 -25.36 12.39
C GLY A 45 1.60 -24.43 11.90
N ASN A 46 2.60 -24.20 12.72
CA ASN A 46 3.68 -23.28 12.47
C ASN A 46 4.86 -23.96 11.80
N VAL A 47 5.33 -23.46 10.67
CA VAL A 47 6.48 -24.02 9.94
C VAL A 47 7.77 -24.00 10.78
N MET A 48 7.89 -23.08 11.74
CA MET A 48 9.04 -22.99 12.64
C MET A 48 9.20 -24.26 13.50
N SER A 49 8.14 -25.07 13.71
CA SER A 49 8.24 -26.37 14.37
C SER A 49 9.14 -27.39 13.64
N LEU A 50 9.49 -27.12 12.39
CA LEU A 50 10.44 -27.92 11.62
C LEU A 50 11.90 -27.63 11.98
N VAL A 51 12.18 -26.47 12.60
CA VAL A 51 13.53 -26.05 13.02
C VAL A 51 13.66 -25.93 14.54
N ASP A 52 12.56 -25.65 15.23
CA ASP A 52 12.49 -25.53 16.69
C ASP A 52 11.25 -26.27 17.21
N SER A 53 11.44 -27.32 17.99
CA SER A 53 10.35 -28.17 18.50
C SER A 53 9.37 -27.43 19.40
N ASP A 54 9.85 -26.40 20.09
CA ASP A 54 9.06 -25.65 21.08
C ASP A 54 8.38 -24.43 20.46
N VAL A 55 8.75 -24.08 19.20
CA VAL A 55 8.17 -22.98 18.40
C VAL A 55 8.31 -21.61 19.10
N GLU A 56 9.29 -21.47 20.00
CA GLU A 56 9.52 -20.22 20.71
C GLU A 56 10.32 -19.20 19.88
N THR A 57 11.10 -19.69 18.89
CA THR A 57 11.91 -18.82 18.05
C THR A 57 11.08 -18.21 16.92
N THR A 58 11.24 -16.90 16.72
CA THR A 58 10.73 -16.15 15.56
C THR A 58 11.84 -15.80 14.58
N THR A 59 13.04 -16.32 14.80
CA THR A 59 14.23 -16.06 13.97
C THR A 59 14.52 -17.23 13.06
N ILE A 60 14.59 -16.98 11.76
CA ILE A 60 15.05 -17.98 10.78
C ILE A 60 16.52 -18.31 11.06
N PRO A 61 16.90 -19.60 11.23
CA PRO A 61 18.24 -19.97 11.66
C PRO A 61 19.31 -19.81 10.57
N SER A 62 18.95 -19.98 9.28
CA SER A 62 19.93 -19.95 8.18
C SER A 62 19.31 -19.40 6.90
N GLU A 63 20.15 -19.01 5.96
CA GLU A 63 19.77 -18.75 4.58
C GLU A 63 19.14 -20.02 3.97
N TYR A 64 18.24 -19.83 2.99
CA TYR A 64 17.52 -20.90 2.27
C TYR A 64 16.72 -21.86 3.19
N CYS A 65 16.43 -21.50 4.43
CA CYS A 65 15.87 -22.43 5.46
C CYS A 65 14.62 -23.18 4.99
N PHE A 66 13.69 -22.50 4.34
CA PHE A 66 12.45 -23.07 3.82
C PHE A 66 12.31 -22.86 2.30
N TYR A 67 13.44 -22.75 1.61
CA TYR A 67 13.47 -22.60 0.16
C TYR A 67 12.68 -23.71 -0.54
N GLY A 68 11.72 -23.37 -1.38
CA GLY A 68 10.94 -24.30 -2.18
C GLY A 68 10.15 -25.37 -1.40
N LEU A 69 9.95 -25.21 -0.07
CA LEU A 69 9.41 -26.27 0.79
C LEU A 69 8.11 -26.89 0.29
N PHE A 70 7.20 -26.09 -0.29
CA PHE A 70 5.94 -26.52 -0.90
C PHE A 70 5.90 -26.26 -2.41
N GLU A 71 7.03 -26.00 -3.05
CA GLU A 71 7.08 -25.78 -4.50
C GLU A 71 6.43 -26.96 -5.23
N ASP A 72 5.64 -26.67 -6.28
CA ASP A 72 4.88 -27.67 -7.06
C ASP A 72 3.81 -28.47 -6.27
N CYS A 73 3.47 -28.08 -5.05
CA CYS A 73 2.35 -28.68 -4.33
C CYS A 73 1.01 -28.20 -4.89
N THR A 74 0.70 -28.59 -6.13
CA THR A 74 -0.49 -28.12 -6.87
C THR A 74 -1.82 -28.43 -6.19
N SER A 75 -1.83 -29.37 -5.25
CA SER A 75 -3.01 -29.82 -4.49
C SER A 75 -3.11 -29.18 -3.09
N LEU A 76 -2.17 -28.31 -2.71
CA LEU A 76 -2.19 -27.59 -1.43
C LEU A 76 -3.30 -26.53 -1.44
N ILE A 77 -4.27 -26.67 -0.53
CA ILE A 77 -5.43 -25.75 -0.42
C ILE A 77 -5.31 -24.72 0.69
N SER A 78 -4.49 -25.00 1.73
CA SER A 78 -4.14 -24.05 2.79
C SER A 78 -2.69 -24.19 3.20
N ALA A 79 -2.05 -23.06 3.45
CA ALA A 79 -0.66 -22.96 3.91
C ALA A 79 -0.55 -23.08 5.43
N PRO A 80 0.60 -23.51 5.99
CA PRO A 80 0.90 -23.41 7.41
C PRO A 80 1.16 -21.96 7.82
N GLU A 81 1.20 -21.69 9.12
CA GLU A 81 1.58 -20.39 9.67
C GLU A 81 3.08 -20.11 9.50
N LEU A 82 3.41 -18.85 9.22
CA LEU A 82 4.77 -18.33 9.09
C LEU A 82 4.97 -17.23 10.14
N SER A 83 5.47 -17.59 11.32
CA SER A 83 5.58 -16.67 12.46
C SER A 83 6.91 -15.93 12.56
N ALA A 84 7.88 -16.23 11.68
CA ALA A 84 9.18 -15.59 11.76
C ALA A 84 9.13 -14.09 11.40
N ASP A 85 9.71 -13.27 12.24
CA ASP A 85 9.85 -11.83 12.10
C ASP A 85 11.31 -11.39 11.79
N VAL A 86 12.29 -12.28 12.03
CA VAL A 86 13.70 -12.09 11.67
C VAL A 86 14.09 -13.07 10.58
N LEU A 87 14.21 -12.54 9.36
CA LEU A 87 14.47 -13.33 8.16
C LEU A 87 15.98 -13.44 7.84
N LYS A 88 16.32 -14.42 7.00
CA LYS A 88 17.62 -14.62 6.39
C LYS A 88 17.49 -14.66 4.87
N GLY A 89 18.60 -14.48 4.17
CA GLY A 89 18.62 -14.48 2.70
C GLY A 89 17.96 -15.74 2.12
N ASN A 90 17.12 -15.55 1.09
CA ASN A 90 16.45 -16.63 0.35
C ASN A 90 15.57 -17.58 1.22
N CYS A 91 15.24 -17.24 2.47
CA CYS A 91 14.67 -18.21 3.43
C CYS A 91 13.30 -18.76 3.01
N TYR A 92 12.46 -17.98 2.33
CA TYR A 92 11.15 -18.38 1.82
C TYR A 92 11.06 -18.30 0.29
N LYS A 93 12.21 -18.15 -0.40
CA LYS A 93 12.25 -18.12 -1.87
C LYS A 93 11.59 -19.37 -2.45
N ASN A 94 10.68 -19.20 -3.42
CA ASN A 94 9.91 -20.26 -4.08
C ASN A 94 9.00 -21.08 -3.14
N MET A 95 8.81 -20.74 -1.87
CA MET A 95 8.21 -21.65 -0.87
C MET A 95 6.88 -22.25 -1.32
N PHE A 96 6.00 -21.47 -1.94
CA PHE A 96 4.70 -21.93 -2.45
C PHE A 96 4.58 -21.80 -3.98
N LYS A 97 5.70 -21.67 -4.69
CA LYS A 97 5.68 -21.54 -6.13
C LYS A 97 4.91 -22.68 -6.79
N ARG A 98 4.01 -22.36 -7.71
CA ARG A 98 3.11 -23.30 -8.39
C ARG A 98 2.14 -24.07 -7.50
N CYS A 99 1.81 -23.58 -6.32
CA CYS A 99 0.70 -24.10 -5.50
C CYS A 99 -0.64 -23.64 -6.09
N THR A 100 -1.04 -24.18 -7.24
CA THR A 100 -2.16 -23.69 -8.04
C THR A 100 -3.54 -23.82 -7.37
N SER A 101 -3.69 -24.62 -6.32
CA SER A 101 -4.93 -24.75 -5.54
C SER A 101 -4.95 -23.88 -4.28
N LEU A 102 -3.87 -23.14 -3.97
CA LEU A 102 -3.78 -22.29 -2.80
C LEU A 102 -4.65 -21.02 -3.00
N VAL A 103 -5.71 -20.86 -2.19
CA VAL A 103 -6.67 -19.77 -2.31
C VAL A 103 -6.27 -18.55 -1.46
N LYS A 104 -5.70 -18.80 -0.28
CA LYS A 104 -5.29 -17.77 0.67
C LYS A 104 -3.84 -17.98 1.09
N ALA A 105 -3.06 -16.91 1.02
CA ALA A 105 -1.69 -16.88 1.53
C ALA A 105 -1.67 -16.88 3.07
N PRO A 106 -0.60 -17.42 3.71
CA PRO A 106 -0.35 -17.21 5.14
C PRO A 106 0.01 -15.74 5.42
N GLU A 107 -0.12 -15.30 6.66
CA GLU A 107 0.36 -14.00 7.10
C GLU A 107 1.90 -13.93 7.06
N LEU A 108 2.43 -12.75 6.74
CA LEU A 108 3.87 -12.46 6.66
C LEU A 108 4.20 -11.32 7.64
N PRO A 109 4.50 -11.63 8.91
CA PRO A 109 4.63 -10.61 9.96
C PRO A 109 5.93 -9.81 9.89
N ALA A 110 6.95 -10.25 9.14
CA ALA A 110 8.27 -9.66 9.14
C ALA A 110 8.25 -8.21 8.61
N THR A 111 8.77 -7.30 9.42
CA THR A 111 9.00 -5.89 9.06
C THR A 111 10.46 -5.61 8.66
N ARG A 112 11.37 -6.55 8.93
CA ARG A 112 12.79 -6.49 8.56
C ARG A 112 13.08 -7.62 7.58
N LEU A 113 13.34 -7.24 6.35
CA LEU A 113 13.57 -8.17 5.25
C LEU A 113 15.05 -8.54 5.12
N ALA A 114 15.32 -9.62 4.41
CA ALA A 114 16.62 -10.04 3.94
C ALA A 114 16.61 -10.22 2.42
N GLU A 115 17.77 -10.23 1.79
CA GLU A 115 17.92 -10.40 0.33
C GLU A 115 17.16 -11.65 -0.17
N SER A 116 16.38 -11.47 -1.24
CA SER A 116 15.58 -12.52 -1.87
C SER A 116 14.66 -13.32 -0.92
N CYS A 117 14.34 -12.81 0.28
CA CYS A 117 13.67 -13.60 1.33
C CYS A 117 12.29 -14.13 0.91
N TYR A 118 11.56 -13.39 0.05
CA TYR A 118 10.25 -13.77 -0.48
C TYR A 118 10.22 -13.84 -2.01
N GLU A 119 11.39 -13.92 -2.67
CA GLU A 119 11.48 -14.01 -4.12
C GLU A 119 10.68 -15.20 -4.64
N SER A 120 9.80 -14.95 -5.62
CA SER A 120 8.94 -15.93 -6.28
C SER A 120 8.06 -16.78 -5.32
N MET A 121 7.83 -16.33 -4.07
CA MET A 121 7.21 -17.14 -3.02
C MET A 121 5.85 -17.71 -3.42
N PHE A 122 5.00 -16.93 -4.07
CA PHE A 122 3.67 -17.34 -4.56
C PHE A 122 3.57 -17.34 -6.08
N SER A 123 4.69 -17.32 -6.80
CA SER A 123 4.70 -17.34 -8.26
C SER A 123 3.84 -18.49 -8.79
N MET A 124 2.96 -18.19 -9.75
CA MET A 124 2.03 -19.15 -10.37
C MET A 124 1.00 -19.78 -9.41
N CYS A 125 0.68 -19.14 -8.28
CA CYS A 125 -0.46 -19.52 -7.44
C CYS A 125 -1.76 -19.00 -8.06
N THR A 126 -2.25 -19.64 -9.13
CA THR A 126 -3.33 -19.12 -9.97
C THR A 126 -4.70 -19.01 -9.28
N SER A 127 -4.93 -19.75 -8.18
CA SER A 127 -6.16 -19.65 -7.37
C SER A 127 -6.06 -18.63 -6.23
N LEU A 128 -4.90 -18.00 -6.02
CA LEU A 128 -4.70 -17.04 -4.95
C LEU A 128 -5.53 -15.79 -5.21
N SER A 129 -6.55 -15.55 -4.39
CA SER A 129 -7.50 -14.44 -4.57
C SER A 129 -7.20 -13.23 -3.66
N GLU A 130 -6.46 -13.46 -2.57
CA GLU A 130 -6.07 -12.42 -1.61
C GLU A 130 -4.58 -12.57 -1.28
N ALA A 131 -3.83 -11.49 -1.50
CA ALA A 131 -2.43 -11.41 -1.11
C ALA A 131 -2.31 -11.14 0.40
N PRO A 132 -1.24 -11.62 1.08
CA PRO A 132 -0.98 -11.28 2.46
C PRO A 132 -0.57 -9.81 2.59
N ALA A 133 -0.74 -9.22 3.78
CA ALA A 133 -0.17 -7.91 4.07
C ALA A 133 1.38 -7.96 4.00
N LEU A 134 1.99 -6.88 3.50
CA LEU A 134 3.44 -6.71 3.41
C LEU A 134 3.84 -5.50 4.28
N PRO A 135 4.09 -5.70 5.59
CA PRO A 135 4.24 -4.59 6.55
C PRO A 135 5.60 -3.87 6.49
N ALA A 136 6.59 -4.42 5.78
CA ALA A 136 7.94 -3.86 5.72
C ALA A 136 7.96 -2.52 4.97
N THR A 137 8.58 -1.51 5.58
CA THR A 137 8.77 -0.17 5.02
C THR A 137 10.18 0.08 4.47
N THR A 138 11.11 -0.84 4.73
CA THR A 138 12.47 -0.79 4.22
C THR A 138 12.70 -1.96 3.29
N MET A 139 13.00 -1.65 2.03
CA MET A 139 13.27 -2.67 1.01
C MET A 139 14.74 -3.05 1.00
N VAL A 140 15.01 -4.28 0.59
CA VAL A 140 16.33 -4.82 0.29
C VAL A 140 16.29 -5.48 -1.09
N GLU A 141 17.45 -5.76 -1.65
CA GLU A 141 17.60 -6.37 -2.98
C GLU A 141 16.75 -7.65 -3.11
N ASP A 142 16.03 -7.77 -4.24
CA ASP A 142 15.21 -8.93 -4.62
C ASP A 142 14.13 -9.36 -3.61
N CYS A 143 13.85 -8.61 -2.54
CA CYS A 143 13.04 -9.11 -1.41
C CYS A 143 11.64 -9.61 -1.80
N TYR A 144 11.01 -9.03 -2.83
CA TYR A 144 9.70 -9.42 -3.36
C TYR A 144 9.74 -9.66 -4.88
N ASN A 145 10.94 -9.88 -5.46
CA ASN A 145 11.08 -10.15 -6.89
C ASN A 145 10.18 -11.31 -7.32
N GLN A 146 9.33 -11.10 -8.33
CA GLN A 146 8.39 -12.09 -8.88
C GLN A 146 7.45 -12.76 -7.85
N MET A 147 7.24 -12.15 -6.67
CA MET A 147 6.52 -12.79 -5.56
C MET A 147 5.15 -13.33 -5.96
N PHE A 148 4.40 -12.59 -6.79
CA PHE A 148 3.07 -12.95 -7.28
C PHE A 148 3.01 -13.11 -8.80
N TYR A 149 4.14 -13.40 -9.44
CA TYR A 149 4.20 -13.65 -10.90
C TYR A 149 3.13 -14.67 -11.32
N GLU A 150 2.31 -14.35 -12.33
CA GLU A 150 1.21 -15.21 -12.83
C GLU A 150 0.15 -15.61 -11.77
N CYS A 151 -0.05 -14.84 -10.70
CA CYS A 151 -1.17 -15.04 -9.78
C CYS A 151 -2.47 -14.48 -10.39
N THR A 152 -3.03 -15.20 -11.36
CA THR A 152 -4.20 -14.73 -12.14
C THR A 152 -5.49 -14.58 -11.32
N GLY A 153 -5.56 -15.15 -10.11
CA GLY A 153 -6.68 -15.00 -9.17
C GLY A 153 -6.73 -13.63 -8.47
N LEU A 154 -5.58 -12.91 -8.38
CA LEU A 154 -5.50 -11.64 -7.67
C LEU A 154 -6.22 -10.51 -8.43
N LYS A 155 -7.07 -9.76 -7.70
CA LYS A 155 -7.75 -8.54 -8.21
C LYS A 155 -7.10 -7.26 -7.68
N SER A 156 -6.52 -7.31 -6.48
CA SER A 156 -5.83 -6.19 -5.86
C SER A 156 -4.48 -6.62 -5.31
N ALA A 157 -3.49 -5.75 -5.44
CA ALA A 157 -2.21 -5.92 -4.77
C ALA A 157 -2.35 -5.64 -3.27
N PRO A 158 -1.48 -6.22 -2.41
CA PRO A 158 -1.32 -5.73 -1.05
C PRO A 158 -0.81 -4.28 -1.08
N ALA A 159 -1.04 -3.53 0.00
CA ALA A 159 -0.42 -2.22 0.11
C ALA A 159 1.11 -2.35 0.13
N LEU A 160 1.80 -1.46 -0.60
CA LEU A 160 3.26 -1.39 -0.67
C LEU A 160 3.73 -0.15 0.12
N PRO A 161 4.01 -0.29 1.43
CA PRO A 161 4.20 0.85 2.34
C PRO A 161 5.59 1.51 2.25
N ALA A 162 6.53 0.93 1.53
CA ALA A 162 7.88 1.46 1.40
C ALA A 162 7.89 2.79 0.63
N GLU A 163 8.54 3.81 1.18
CA GLU A 163 8.71 5.12 0.53
C GLU A 163 9.92 5.15 -0.42
N LYS A 164 10.88 4.23 -0.22
CA LYS A 164 12.08 4.08 -1.04
C LYS A 164 12.21 2.65 -1.51
N LEU A 165 12.61 2.50 -2.75
CA LEU A 165 12.85 1.22 -3.39
C LEU A 165 14.30 0.74 -3.17
N ALA A 166 14.54 -0.55 -3.41
CA ALA A 166 15.84 -1.18 -3.53
C ALA A 166 15.92 -1.90 -4.88
N GLU A 167 17.11 -2.27 -5.31
CA GLU A 167 17.34 -2.95 -6.58
C GLU A 167 16.51 -4.24 -6.66
N TYR A 168 15.79 -4.42 -7.76
CA TYR A 168 14.89 -5.55 -8.07
C TYR A 168 13.79 -5.85 -7.03
N CYS A 169 13.56 -4.99 -6.01
CA CYS A 169 12.68 -5.31 -4.88
C CYS A 169 11.24 -5.68 -5.29
N TYR A 170 10.71 -5.10 -6.38
CA TYR A 170 9.40 -5.40 -6.94
C TYR A 170 9.48 -5.86 -8.41
N SER A 171 10.67 -6.16 -8.96
CA SER A 171 10.82 -6.61 -10.34
C SER A 171 9.93 -7.82 -10.63
N GLY A 172 9.12 -7.76 -11.69
CA GLY A 172 8.19 -8.82 -12.08
C GLY A 172 7.13 -9.20 -11.04
N MET A 173 6.95 -8.43 -9.95
CA MET A 173 6.18 -8.85 -8.76
C MET A 173 4.76 -9.30 -9.10
N PHE A 174 4.06 -8.60 -9.98
CA PHE A 174 2.69 -8.90 -10.40
C PHE A 174 2.59 -9.17 -11.90
N LYS A 175 3.72 -9.44 -12.57
CA LYS A 175 3.72 -9.73 -14.01
C LYS A 175 2.75 -10.85 -14.32
N SER A 176 1.92 -10.64 -15.36
CA SER A 176 0.89 -11.58 -15.81
C SER A 176 -0.23 -11.89 -14.78
N CYS A 177 -0.44 -11.03 -13.78
CA CYS A 177 -1.63 -11.07 -12.92
C CYS A 177 -2.83 -10.46 -13.68
N THR A 178 -3.40 -11.19 -14.62
CA THR A 178 -4.35 -10.68 -15.64
C THR A 178 -5.64 -10.07 -15.09
N ASN A 179 -6.02 -10.36 -13.85
CA ASN A 179 -7.19 -9.79 -13.18
C ASN A 179 -6.85 -8.65 -12.21
N LEU A 180 -5.57 -8.36 -12.01
CA LEU A 180 -5.12 -7.30 -11.09
C LEU A 180 -5.45 -5.94 -11.68
N ASN A 181 -6.26 -5.14 -10.96
CA ASN A 181 -6.69 -3.81 -11.40
C ASN A 181 -6.61 -2.74 -10.31
N LEU A 182 -6.03 -3.05 -9.15
CA LEU A 182 -5.80 -2.10 -8.06
C LEU A 182 -4.45 -2.32 -7.43
N VAL A 183 -3.61 -1.28 -7.44
CA VAL A 183 -2.32 -1.23 -6.74
C VAL A 183 -2.25 0.03 -5.91
N LYS A 184 -1.75 -0.09 -4.66
CA LYS A 184 -1.44 1.04 -3.79
C LYS A 184 0.02 0.98 -3.38
N ALA A 185 0.78 2.01 -3.76
CA ALA A 185 2.20 2.16 -3.47
C ALA A 185 2.48 3.47 -2.71
N SER A 186 3.51 3.47 -1.88
CA SER A 186 3.91 4.63 -1.06
C SER A 186 5.23 5.26 -1.49
N PHE A 187 5.97 4.65 -2.42
CA PHE A 187 7.22 5.23 -2.91
C PHE A 187 6.99 6.50 -3.72
N THR A 188 7.95 7.40 -3.65
CA THR A 188 7.84 8.77 -4.19
C THR A 188 8.66 9.00 -5.45
N GLU A 189 9.49 8.03 -5.81
CA GLU A 189 10.37 8.08 -6.98
C GLU A 189 10.46 6.69 -7.61
N TRP A 190 10.50 6.64 -8.95
CA TRP A 190 10.84 5.42 -9.67
C TRP A 190 12.35 5.17 -9.55
N MET A 191 12.74 3.92 -9.42
CA MET A 191 14.12 3.48 -9.38
C MET A 191 14.36 2.43 -10.46
N ASP A 192 15.43 2.59 -11.22
CA ASP A 192 15.82 1.64 -12.26
C ASP A 192 15.95 0.23 -11.69
N TYR A 193 15.50 -0.75 -12.44
CA TYR A 193 15.44 -2.18 -12.11
C TYR A 193 14.49 -2.55 -10.95
N ALA A 194 14.12 -1.63 -10.06
CA ALA A 194 13.31 -1.95 -8.88
C ALA A 194 11.91 -2.47 -9.25
N THR A 195 11.33 -1.95 -10.33
CA THR A 195 9.97 -2.24 -10.81
C THR A 195 9.95 -2.77 -12.25
N ASP A 196 11.03 -3.37 -12.72
CA ASP A 196 11.11 -3.91 -14.08
C ASP A 196 9.99 -4.92 -14.34
N ASN A 197 9.17 -4.67 -15.36
CA ASN A 197 8.05 -5.53 -15.78
C ASN A 197 7.07 -5.89 -14.63
N TRP A 198 7.02 -5.10 -13.54
CA TRP A 198 6.31 -5.48 -12.32
C TRP A 198 4.79 -5.59 -12.49
N LEU A 199 4.20 -4.82 -13.42
CA LEU A 199 2.78 -4.81 -13.78
C LEU A 199 2.57 -5.15 -15.27
N ASP A 200 3.53 -5.83 -15.92
CA ASP A 200 3.38 -6.27 -17.29
C ASP A 200 2.30 -7.38 -17.39
N GLY A 201 1.34 -7.25 -18.30
CA GLY A 201 0.28 -8.24 -18.50
C GLY A 201 -0.81 -8.28 -17.43
N VAL A 202 -0.98 -7.22 -16.63
CA VAL A 202 -2.14 -7.05 -15.71
C VAL A 202 -3.41 -6.66 -16.46
N ALA A 203 -4.52 -6.40 -15.77
CA ALA A 203 -5.76 -5.93 -16.39
C ALA A 203 -5.53 -4.66 -17.23
N LYS A 204 -6.26 -4.52 -18.35
CA LYS A 204 -6.10 -3.39 -19.28
C LYS A 204 -6.47 -2.04 -18.64
N GLU A 205 -7.38 -2.05 -17.67
CA GLU A 205 -7.82 -0.88 -16.93
C GLU A 205 -7.67 -1.15 -15.44
N GLY A 206 -7.29 -0.12 -14.68
CA GLY A 206 -7.10 -0.24 -13.26
C GLY A 206 -6.83 1.10 -12.59
N THR A 207 -6.63 1.05 -11.28
CA THR A 207 -6.31 2.22 -10.46
C THR A 207 -4.96 2.01 -9.78
N PHE A 208 -4.08 2.99 -9.94
CA PHE A 208 -2.79 3.05 -9.27
C PHE A 208 -2.81 4.17 -8.23
N ILE A 209 -2.91 3.81 -6.96
CA ILE A 209 -2.94 4.77 -5.86
C ILE A 209 -1.51 5.05 -5.43
N CYS A 210 -1.08 6.31 -5.50
CA CYS A 210 0.29 6.71 -5.21
C CYS A 210 0.38 8.10 -4.56
N PRO A 211 1.52 8.42 -3.92
CA PRO A 211 1.80 9.77 -3.43
C PRO A 211 1.79 10.81 -4.56
N ASP A 212 1.47 12.06 -4.21
CA ASP A 212 1.49 13.17 -5.16
C ASP A 212 2.87 13.41 -5.77
N ALA A 213 3.93 13.16 -5.01
CA ALA A 213 5.31 13.35 -5.44
C ALA A 213 5.76 12.42 -6.58
N LEU A 214 5.17 11.20 -6.67
CA LEU A 214 5.54 10.24 -7.71
C LEU A 214 5.25 10.79 -9.10
N ASP A 215 6.15 10.59 -10.05
CA ASP A 215 5.90 10.88 -11.46
C ASP A 215 4.81 9.96 -12.02
N LYS A 216 3.73 10.57 -12.54
CA LYS A 216 2.55 9.89 -13.09
C LYS A 216 2.48 9.96 -14.61
N ALA A 217 3.37 10.73 -15.22
CA ALA A 217 3.42 10.90 -16.68
C ALA A 217 4.13 9.73 -17.37
N THR A 218 5.06 9.08 -16.66
CA THR A 218 5.77 7.91 -17.19
C THR A 218 4.91 6.67 -17.01
N THR A 219 4.49 6.09 -18.14
CA THR A 219 3.73 4.83 -18.20
C THR A 219 4.55 3.74 -18.86
N GLY A 220 4.19 2.48 -18.66
CA GLY A 220 4.84 1.32 -19.25
C GLY A 220 5.04 0.16 -18.28
N THR A 221 5.74 -0.86 -18.71
CA THR A 221 5.87 -2.13 -17.96
C THR A 221 6.63 -2.00 -16.64
N GLY A 222 7.52 -1.01 -16.52
CA GLY A 222 8.26 -0.71 -15.29
C GLY A 222 7.62 0.39 -14.43
N ASN A 223 6.52 1.01 -14.87
CA ASN A 223 5.88 2.15 -14.22
C ASN A 223 4.38 1.89 -14.04
N ILE A 224 3.55 2.91 -14.25
CA ILE A 224 2.08 2.76 -14.24
C ILE A 224 1.67 2.13 -15.59
N PRO A 225 0.87 1.06 -15.62
CA PRO A 225 0.43 0.47 -16.88
C PRO A 225 -0.35 1.45 -17.75
N GLU A 226 -0.22 1.33 -19.07
CA GLU A 226 -1.06 2.06 -20.01
C GLU A 226 -2.55 1.72 -19.77
N GLY A 227 -3.41 2.73 -19.80
CA GLY A 227 -4.86 2.59 -19.53
C GLY A 227 -5.24 2.61 -18.05
N TRP A 228 -4.27 2.62 -17.14
CA TRP A 228 -4.55 2.75 -15.71
C TRP A 228 -4.66 4.22 -15.29
N THR A 229 -5.54 4.47 -14.31
CA THR A 229 -5.72 5.80 -13.72
C THR A 229 -4.85 5.91 -12.47
N ALA A 230 -3.89 6.85 -12.47
CA ALA A 230 -3.19 7.23 -11.26
C ALA A 230 -4.12 8.05 -10.36
N ALA A 231 -4.10 7.81 -9.05
CA ALA A 231 -4.96 8.51 -8.10
C ALA A 231 -4.23 8.81 -6.78
N PHE A 232 -4.63 9.89 -6.13
CA PHE A 232 -4.18 10.26 -4.79
C PHE A 232 -5.23 9.86 -3.75
N GLU A 233 -4.81 9.17 -2.68
CA GLU A 233 -5.71 8.82 -1.58
C GLU A 233 -5.96 10.01 -0.66
N VAL A 234 -7.23 10.30 -0.45
CA VAL A 234 -7.69 11.37 0.45
C VAL A 234 -8.38 10.75 1.66
N LYS A 235 -7.93 11.13 2.85
CA LYS A 235 -8.61 10.80 4.13
C LYS A 235 -9.36 12.03 4.62
N ALA A 236 -10.66 11.88 4.80
CA ALA A 236 -11.56 12.92 5.25
C ALA A 236 -12.15 12.58 6.62
N ASN A 237 -12.40 13.61 7.43
CA ASN A 237 -13.03 13.50 8.74
C ASN A 237 -14.46 14.02 8.68
N GLY A 238 -15.37 13.36 9.37
CA GLY A 238 -16.78 13.74 9.34
C GLY A 238 -17.63 12.86 10.25
N LYS A 239 -18.94 12.97 10.07
CA LYS A 239 -19.92 12.21 10.83
C LYS A 239 -20.53 11.14 9.92
N PRO A 240 -20.46 9.86 10.29
CA PRO A 240 -21.07 8.78 9.51
C PRO A 240 -22.57 8.97 9.25
N GLU A 241 -23.27 9.57 10.20
CA GLU A 241 -24.73 9.75 10.15
C GLU A 241 -25.20 10.68 9.02
N THR A 242 -24.37 11.66 8.65
CA THR A 242 -24.69 12.61 7.59
C THR A 242 -24.04 12.30 6.25
N HIS A 243 -23.09 11.35 6.23
CA HIS A 243 -22.21 11.04 5.07
C HIS A 243 -21.44 12.29 4.57
N ASP A 244 -21.23 13.26 5.45
CA ASP A 244 -20.48 14.48 5.16
C ASP A 244 -19.10 14.38 5.77
N TYR A 245 -18.12 14.11 4.92
CA TYR A 245 -16.71 14.05 5.31
C TYR A 245 -15.94 15.18 4.65
N TYR A 246 -15.06 15.83 5.41
CA TYR A 246 -14.31 16.98 4.94
C TYR A 246 -12.82 16.81 5.17
N THR A 247 -12.05 17.35 4.27
CA THR A 247 -10.58 17.49 4.41
C THR A 247 -10.10 18.67 3.57
N THR A 248 -8.83 18.98 3.66
CA THR A 248 -8.20 19.92 2.74
C THR A 248 -7.23 19.18 1.84
N PHE A 249 -7.00 19.73 0.65
CA PHE A 249 -6.04 19.19 -0.31
C PHE A 249 -5.30 20.29 -1.03
N HIS A 250 -4.04 20.02 -1.37
CA HIS A 250 -3.18 20.83 -2.22
C HIS A 250 -2.17 19.95 -2.94
N SER A 251 -1.87 20.29 -4.17
CA SER A 251 -0.73 19.78 -4.91
C SER A 251 -0.10 20.94 -5.70
N GLY A 252 1.14 21.23 -5.45
CA GLY A 252 1.86 22.29 -6.18
C GLY A 252 2.22 21.88 -7.60
N LYS A 253 2.29 20.60 -7.88
CA LYS A 253 2.83 20.03 -9.12
C LYS A 253 1.75 19.49 -10.07
N ASN A 254 0.73 18.83 -9.52
CA ASN A 254 -0.22 18.03 -10.29
C ASN A 254 -1.64 18.60 -10.24
N ALA A 255 -2.40 18.39 -11.33
CA ALA A 255 -3.83 18.64 -11.37
C ALA A 255 -4.62 17.35 -11.14
N TYR A 256 -5.82 17.46 -10.56
CA TYR A 256 -6.66 16.33 -10.21
C TYR A 256 -8.10 16.53 -10.65
N GLN A 257 -8.72 15.47 -11.19
CA GLN A 257 -10.14 15.43 -11.48
C GLN A 257 -10.92 15.18 -10.20
N VAL A 258 -11.96 15.93 -9.95
CA VAL A 258 -12.90 15.71 -8.84
C VAL A 258 -13.94 14.70 -9.31
N PRO A 259 -14.02 13.49 -8.70
CA PRO A 259 -15.02 12.49 -9.06
C PRO A 259 -16.42 12.86 -8.52
N GLY A 260 -17.47 12.20 -9.04
CA GLY A 260 -18.87 12.55 -8.73
C GLY A 260 -19.31 12.32 -7.28
N ASP A 261 -18.56 11.60 -6.47
CA ASP A 261 -18.77 11.39 -5.03
C ASP A 261 -18.01 12.41 -4.15
N MET A 262 -17.41 13.43 -4.78
CA MET A 262 -16.69 14.51 -4.12
C MET A 262 -17.07 15.87 -4.71
N THR A 263 -16.86 16.91 -3.91
CA THR A 263 -16.87 18.30 -4.37
C THR A 263 -15.65 19.03 -3.81
N ALA A 264 -14.95 19.76 -4.65
CA ALA A 264 -13.83 20.60 -4.27
C ALA A 264 -14.26 22.05 -4.24
N TYR A 265 -13.82 22.80 -3.24
CA TYR A 265 -14.16 24.20 -3.03
C TYR A 265 -12.91 25.03 -2.82
N THR A 266 -12.86 26.21 -3.44
CA THR A 266 -12.02 27.32 -3.00
C THR A 266 -12.73 28.09 -1.90
N ALA A 267 -12.04 28.93 -1.15
CA ALA A 267 -12.62 29.65 -0.03
C ALA A 267 -12.34 31.16 -0.13
N VAL A 268 -13.36 31.96 0.10
CA VAL A 268 -13.24 33.41 0.25
C VAL A 268 -13.65 33.78 1.68
N ALA A 269 -12.85 34.60 2.34
CA ALA A 269 -13.15 34.99 3.71
C ALA A 269 -14.06 36.20 3.76
N HIS A 270 -15.12 36.11 4.55
CA HIS A 270 -16.06 37.17 4.88
C HIS A 270 -16.23 37.28 6.40
N GLY A 271 -15.44 38.13 7.06
CA GLY A 271 -15.47 38.28 8.52
C GLY A 271 -15.12 36.99 9.25
N SER A 272 -16.08 36.38 9.97
CA SER A 272 -15.90 35.12 10.70
C SER A 272 -16.37 33.89 9.93
N ILE A 273 -16.68 34.04 8.66
CA ILE A 273 -17.22 32.96 7.80
C ILE A 273 -16.31 32.80 6.58
N LEU A 274 -16.11 31.55 6.17
CA LEU A 274 -15.52 31.19 4.88
C LEU A 274 -16.61 30.76 3.94
N LEU A 275 -16.80 31.53 2.87
CA LEU A 275 -17.67 31.17 1.77
C LEU A 275 -16.94 30.20 0.86
N LEU A 276 -17.47 29.01 0.69
CA LEU A 276 -16.92 27.94 -0.13
C LEU A 276 -17.57 27.91 -1.51
N THR A 277 -16.80 28.21 -2.55
CA THR A 277 -17.25 28.22 -3.95
C THR A 277 -16.74 26.95 -4.65
N PRO A 278 -17.62 26.19 -5.34
CA PRO A 278 -17.19 24.99 -6.07
C PRO A 278 -16.13 25.30 -7.12
N VAL A 279 -15.15 24.41 -7.26
CA VAL A 279 -14.12 24.50 -8.30
C VAL A 279 -14.76 24.31 -9.68
N ALA A 280 -14.50 25.22 -10.59
CA ALA A 280 -15.05 25.17 -11.94
C ALA A 280 -14.55 23.93 -12.70
N ASN A 281 -15.43 23.34 -13.52
CA ASN A 281 -15.14 22.18 -14.39
C ASN A 281 -14.69 20.92 -13.65
N GLY A 282 -14.79 20.86 -12.32
CA GLY A 282 -14.42 19.68 -11.53
C GLY A 282 -12.93 19.32 -11.61
N ILE A 283 -12.05 20.27 -11.93
CA ILE A 283 -10.60 20.06 -11.95
C ILE A 283 -9.94 20.98 -10.91
N ILE A 284 -9.18 20.37 -10.00
CA ILE A 284 -8.29 21.09 -9.09
C ILE A 284 -6.97 21.36 -9.82
N PRO A 285 -6.65 22.59 -10.21
CA PRO A 285 -5.41 22.87 -10.92
C PRO A 285 -4.20 22.75 -10.00
N ALA A 286 -3.04 22.47 -10.57
CA ALA A 286 -1.78 22.46 -9.82
C ALA A 286 -1.56 23.80 -9.08
N GLY A 287 -1.23 23.72 -7.80
CA GLY A 287 -1.04 24.87 -6.93
C GLY A 287 -2.33 25.55 -6.41
N GLU A 288 -3.50 24.94 -6.62
CA GLU A 288 -4.75 25.37 -5.98
C GLU A 288 -4.92 24.64 -4.65
N ALA A 289 -5.29 25.38 -3.61
CA ALA A 289 -5.62 24.84 -2.30
C ALA A 289 -7.13 24.75 -2.16
N VAL A 290 -7.67 23.62 -1.74
CA VAL A 290 -9.12 23.38 -1.69
C VAL A 290 -9.58 22.75 -0.39
N VAL A 291 -10.87 22.95 -0.07
CA VAL A 291 -11.64 22.08 0.83
C VAL A 291 -12.29 21.01 -0.03
N LEU A 292 -12.22 19.76 0.41
CA LEU A 292 -12.92 18.63 -0.19
C LEU A 292 -14.07 18.22 0.71
N LYS A 293 -15.26 18.09 0.13
CA LYS A 293 -16.41 17.39 0.70
C LYS A 293 -16.52 16.04 0.02
N CYS A 294 -16.51 14.98 0.80
CA CYS A 294 -16.48 13.58 0.35
C CYS A 294 -17.70 12.83 0.88
N ALA A 295 -18.22 11.90 0.11
CA ALA A 295 -19.31 11.00 0.54
C ALA A 295 -18.81 9.92 1.52
N GLN A 296 -17.49 9.68 1.59
CA GLN A 296 -16.87 8.65 2.42
C GLN A 296 -15.63 9.21 3.13
N SER A 297 -15.20 8.52 4.20
CA SER A 297 -13.99 8.89 4.96
C SER A 297 -12.69 8.64 4.20
N MET A 298 -12.74 7.83 3.15
CA MET A 298 -11.62 7.55 2.25
C MET A 298 -12.07 7.65 0.82
N CYS A 299 -11.45 8.50 0.03
CA CYS A 299 -11.76 8.78 -1.36
C CYS A 299 -10.47 8.87 -2.18
N TYR A 300 -10.61 8.89 -3.50
CA TYR A 300 -9.47 8.94 -4.42
C TYR A 300 -9.66 10.08 -5.42
N LEU A 301 -8.62 10.91 -5.56
CA LEU A 301 -8.54 11.96 -6.56
C LEU A 301 -7.75 11.45 -7.77
N PRO A 302 -8.40 11.19 -8.91
CA PRO A 302 -7.71 10.84 -10.16
C PRO A 302 -6.80 11.97 -10.62
N TYR A 303 -5.55 11.63 -10.95
CA TYR A 303 -4.63 12.53 -11.64
C TYR A 303 -5.17 12.85 -13.03
N THR A 304 -4.98 14.11 -13.47
CA THR A 304 -5.37 14.53 -14.83
C THR A 304 -4.31 15.45 -15.44
N THR A 305 -4.18 15.38 -16.76
CA THR A 305 -3.43 16.34 -17.56
C THR A 305 -4.32 17.51 -18.02
N GLY A 306 -5.62 17.47 -17.67
CA GLY A 306 -6.55 18.56 -17.92
C GLY A 306 -6.12 19.84 -17.22
N THR A 307 -6.43 20.97 -17.84
CA THR A 307 -6.09 22.29 -17.32
C THR A 307 -7.31 23.02 -16.80
N ALA A 308 -7.15 23.72 -15.69
CA ALA A 308 -8.12 24.67 -15.15
C ALA A 308 -7.39 25.91 -14.65
N THR A 309 -8.10 27.03 -14.60
CA THR A 309 -7.56 28.29 -14.09
C THR A 309 -7.72 28.33 -12.58
N LYS A 310 -6.67 28.72 -11.86
CA LYS A 310 -6.75 28.96 -10.42
C LYS A 310 -7.71 30.09 -10.07
N SER A 311 -8.35 29.98 -8.92
CA SER A 311 -9.14 31.07 -8.37
C SER A 311 -8.23 32.24 -7.98
N SER A 312 -8.59 33.45 -8.43
CA SER A 312 -7.84 34.68 -8.09
C SER A 312 -8.04 35.11 -6.63
N ASN A 313 -9.12 34.69 -5.99
CA ASN A 313 -9.54 35.15 -4.66
C ASN A 313 -9.51 34.06 -3.60
N ASN A 314 -8.85 32.93 -3.86
CA ASN A 314 -8.79 31.85 -2.89
C ASN A 314 -7.93 32.24 -1.67
N ALA A 315 -8.55 32.29 -0.50
CA ALA A 315 -7.90 32.61 0.76
C ALA A 315 -7.04 31.46 1.33
N LEU A 316 -7.25 30.23 0.84
CA LEU A 316 -6.49 29.07 1.29
C LEU A 316 -5.08 29.05 0.72
N LYS A 317 -4.13 28.57 1.52
CA LYS A 317 -2.77 28.22 1.08
C LYS A 317 -2.52 26.75 1.27
N GLY A 318 -1.69 26.18 0.41
CA GLY A 318 -1.37 24.78 0.44
C GLY A 318 0.08 24.48 0.81
N THR A 319 0.35 23.24 1.17
CA THR A 319 1.69 22.72 1.38
C THR A 319 1.82 21.31 0.83
N ASP A 320 2.89 21.05 0.06
CA ASP A 320 3.20 19.74 -0.50
C ASP A 320 4.00 18.86 0.48
N LYS A 321 4.49 19.47 1.56
CA LYS A 321 5.26 18.80 2.61
C LYS A 321 4.59 19.04 3.96
N SER A 322 4.88 18.22 4.96
CA SER A 322 4.50 18.53 6.33
C SER A 322 5.09 19.90 6.73
N ALA A 323 4.24 20.78 7.25
CA ALA A 323 4.62 22.14 7.63
C ALA A 323 4.06 22.48 9.01
N THR A 324 4.84 23.22 9.79
CA THR A 324 4.36 23.81 11.06
C THR A 324 3.70 25.16 10.73
N LEU A 325 2.41 25.27 11.05
CA LEU A 325 1.64 26.48 10.83
C LEU A 325 2.02 27.56 11.84
N GLY A 326 1.80 28.83 11.48
CA GLY A 326 1.94 29.95 12.39
C GLY A 326 0.96 29.88 13.56
N ALA A 327 1.24 30.61 14.62
CA ALA A 327 0.39 30.62 15.84
C ALA A 327 -1.03 31.12 15.58
N ASN A 328 -1.23 31.86 14.48
CA ASN A 328 -2.52 32.45 14.10
C ASN A 328 -3.11 31.84 12.82
N ASP A 329 -2.56 30.74 12.31
CA ASP A 329 -3.12 30.05 11.16
C ASP A 329 -4.24 29.09 11.58
N TYR A 330 -5.19 28.86 10.68
CA TYR A 330 -6.33 27.98 10.91
C TYR A 330 -6.20 26.71 10.05
N ALA A 331 -6.53 25.57 10.65
CA ALA A 331 -6.67 24.30 9.92
C ALA A 331 -8.10 23.78 10.01
N LEU A 332 -8.52 23.08 8.97
CA LEU A 332 -9.81 22.39 8.94
C LEU A 332 -9.83 21.27 10.00
N SER A 333 -10.84 21.28 10.84
CA SER A 333 -11.04 20.28 11.89
C SER A 333 -12.52 20.06 12.17
N LEU A 334 -12.82 18.93 12.82
CA LEU A 334 -14.13 18.66 13.42
C LEU A 334 -14.09 19.10 14.88
N GLY A 335 -14.71 20.24 15.17
CA GLY A 335 -14.85 20.78 16.52
C GLY A 335 -16.22 20.48 17.14
N GLN A 336 -16.51 21.10 18.30
CA GLN A 336 -17.80 20.95 18.97
C GLN A 336 -18.98 21.53 18.15
N GLU A 337 -18.72 22.57 17.38
CA GLU A 337 -19.72 23.24 16.51
C GLU A 337 -19.77 22.65 15.10
N GLY A 338 -19.06 21.55 14.84
CA GLY A 338 -19.03 20.89 13.54
C GLY A 338 -17.71 21.05 12.81
N VAL A 339 -17.73 20.84 11.49
CA VAL A 339 -16.57 21.04 10.63
C VAL A 339 -16.37 22.53 10.37
N GLY A 340 -15.14 23.01 10.56
CA GLY A 340 -14.77 24.41 10.36
C GLY A 340 -13.26 24.61 10.41
N PHE A 341 -12.83 25.84 10.22
CA PHE A 341 -11.43 26.20 10.37
C PHE A 341 -11.16 26.70 11.79
N TYR A 342 -10.32 25.97 12.52
CA TYR A 342 -9.98 26.23 13.91
C TYR A 342 -8.53 26.71 14.03
N LEU A 343 -8.29 27.63 14.98
CA LEU A 343 -6.95 28.12 15.28
C LEU A 343 -6.02 26.94 15.62
N TRP A 344 -4.90 26.81 14.89
CA TRP A 344 -4.07 25.60 14.94
C TRP A 344 -2.91 25.64 15.93
N ASN A 345 -2.64 26.79 16.54
CA ASN A 345 -1.66 26.97 17.61
C ASN A 345 -0.25 26.43 17.31
N GLY A 346 0.26 26.63 16.11
CA GLY A 346 1.63 26.28 15.74
C GLY A 346 1.91 24.77 15.62
N LYS A 347 0.88 23.92 15.52
CA LYS A 347 1.07 22.48 15.28
C LYS A 347 1.40 22.18 13.81
N PRO A 348 2.06 21.04 13.51
CA PRO A 348 2.28 20.63 12.12
C PRO A 348 0.96 20.18 11.48
N ILE A 349 0.85 20.41 10.17
CA ILE A 349 -0.11 19.76 9.28
C ILE A 349 0.65 18.80 8.34
N GLY A 350 -0.03 17.76 7.85
CA GLY A 350 0.54 16.79 6.93
C GLY A 350 0.85 17.39 5.55
N ALA A 351 1.55 16.63 4.74
CA ALA A 351 1.75 16.93 3.32
C ALA A 351 0.43 16.95 2.55
N ASN A 352 0.41 17.66 1.43
CA ASN A 352 -0.75 17.79 0.52
C ASN A 352 -2.02 18.29 1.23
N LYS A 353 -1.85 19.24 2.17
CA LYS A 353 -2.94 19.88 2.92
C LYS A 353 -3.03 21.35 2.60
N ALA A 354 -4.23 21.91 2.83
CA ALA A 354 -4.45 23.33 2.78
C ALA A 354 -4.81 23.88 4.17
N TYR A 355 -4.52 25.14 4.39
CA TYR A 355 -4.77 25.89 5.60
C TYR A 355 -5.16 27.33 5.25
N LEU A 356 -5.69 28.05 6.22
CA LEU A 356 -6.04 29.46 6.09
C LEU A 356 -5.04 30.29 6.89
N PRO A 357 -4.17 31.09 6.23
CA PRO A 357 -3.25 31.99 6.93
C PRO A 357 -4.00 33.21 7.47
N LEU A 358 -3.67 33.63 8.67
CA LEU A 358 -4.28 34.81 9.31
C LEU A 358 -3.61 36.10 8.85
N GLY A 359 -3.73 36.42 7.59
CA GLY A 359 -3.29 37.68 7.01
C GLY A 359 -4.45 38.66 6.83
N GLY A 360 -5.07 39.16 7.91
CA GLY A 360 -6.06 40.22 7.81
C GLY A 360 -7.53 39.80 7.63
N ILE A 361 -7.88 38.55 7.92
CA ILE A 361 -9.19 37.99 7.56
C ILE A 361 -10.15 37.91 8.77
N ALA A 362 -9.65 37.74 9.98
CA ALA A 362 -10.49 37.66 11.19
C ALA A 362 -9.86 38.43 12.37
N PRO A 363 -10.68 38.91 13.34
CA PRO A 363 -10.13 39.49 14.56
C PRO A 363 -9.28 38.44 15.29
N ALA A 364 -8.17 38.85 15.88
CA ALA A 364 -7.21 37.98 16.60
C ALA A 364 -7.83 37.16 17.74
N THR A 365 -9.09 37.38 18.10
CA THR A 365 -9.84 36.71 19.15
C THR A 365 -10.73 35.57 18.63
N THR A 366 -10.89 35.39 17.34
CA THR A 366 -11.77 34.36 16.75
C THR A 366 -11.11 32.99 16.85
N LYS A 367 -11.71 32.06 17.59
CA LYS A 367 -11.18 30.70 17.80
C LYS A 367 -11.54 29.72 16.68
N ALA A 368 -12.61 30.01 15.96
CA ALA A 368 -13.12 29.19 14.87
C ALA A 368 -13.78 30.07 13.79
N LEU A 369 -13.69 29.63 12.54
CA LEU A 369 -14.39 30.19 11.40
C LEU A 369 -15.37 29.15 10.87
N GLY A 370 -16.64 29.52 10.79
CA GLY A 370 -17.68 28.70 10.12
C GLY A 370 -17.42 28.59 8.64
N ILE A 371 -17.97 27.56 8.03
CA ILE A 371 -17.99 27.38 6.56
C ILE A 371 -19.41 27.49 6.05
N GLU A 372 -19.61 28.22 4.99
CA GLU A 372 -20.87 28.31 4.25
C GLU A 372 -20.60 27.93 2.79
N PHE A 373 -21.55 27.25 2.17
CA PHE A 373 -21.46 26.83 0.76
C PHE A 373 -22.23 27.81 -0.12
N GLU A 374 -21.58 28.22 -1.21
CA GLU A 374 -22.27 28.94 -2.28
C GLU A 374 -23.08 27.93 -3.09
N ASP A 375 -24.39 28.21 -3.26
CA ASP A 375 -25.31 27.35 -4.02
C ASP A 375 -25.04 27.36 -5.53
#